data_b5b0d651f9ffd7f480157c56c688af85
#
_entry.id   b5b0d651f9ffd7f480157c56c688af85
#
_cell.length_a   1.000
_cell.length_b   1.000
_cell.length_c   1.000
_cell.angle_alpha   90.00
_cell.angle_beta   90.00
_cell.angle_gamma   90.00
#
_symmetry.space_group_name_H-M   'P 1'
#
loop_
_entity.id
_entity.type
_entity.pdbx_description
1 polymer ?
#
loop_
_entity_poly.entity_id
_entity_poly.type
_entity_poly.pdbx_seq_one_letter_code
_entity_poly.pdbx_strand_id
1 'polypeptide(L)'
;MLFARGRRTVTTWPRAVGIKDDFADYYYFLQPLGRKSKELALRLFTLLLVRLIEGQRVLLAVDDSPTRRYGPKVQGADIHHNPTPGPAEQKFLYGHIWVTLSVLLRHPLWQTIGLPLLGLLHVRAKDIAKIPKQHGWQFRSKLELARGAVLRCAELVKTAGKTVWTVADGAYARRPFLWPLRTTGITVVSRLRKDAALRSVPVPAQTKQRG
;
A
#
# COMPACT_ATOMS: atom_id res chain seq x y z
N MET A 1 -2.19 2.39 22.63
CA MET A 1 -2.66 1.39 21.64
C MET A 1 -2.35 -0.04 22.06
N LEU A 2 -1.15 -0.36 22.51
CA LEU A 2 -0.74 -1.74 22.86
C LEU A 2 -1.58 -2.37 24.00
N PHE A 3 -2.05 -1.58 24.93
CA PHE A 3 -2.83 -2.05 26.08
C PHE A 3 -4.34 -1.98 25.89
N ALA A 4 -4.82 -1.45 24.75
CA ALA A 4 -6.25 -1.37 24.48
C ALA A 4 -6.83 -2.75 24.13
N ARG A 5 -7.80 -3.21 24.92
CA ARG A 5 -8.53 -4.45 24.71
C ARG A 5 -9.86 -4.20 24.00
N GLY A 6 -10.30 -5.12 23.16
CA GLY A 6 -11.57 -5.03 22.44
C GLY A 6 -11.47 -4.22 21.14
N ARG A 7 -12.54 -3.48 20.82
CA ARG A 7 -12.60 -2.67 19.58
C ARG A 7 -11.52 -1.61 19.55
N ARG A 8 -10.73 -1.56 18.50
CA ARG A 8 -9.67 -0.54 18.28
C ARG A 8 -10.29 0.77 17.79
N THR A 9 -10.89 1.52 18.72
CA THR A 9 -11.45 2.84 18.46
C THR A 9 -10.63 3.94 19.13
N VAL A 10 -10.78 5.16 18.69
CA VAL A 10 -10.08 6.31 19.30
C VAL A 10 -10.33 6.38 20.80
N THR A 11 -11.56 6.13 21.24
CA THR A 11 -11.94 6.15 22.66
C THR A 11 -11.33 5.02 23.49
N THR A 12 -11.02 3.87 22.90
CA THR A 12 -10.39 2.76 23.64
C THR A 12 -8.92 3.03 23.96
N TRP A 13 -8.26 3.90 23.21
CA TRP A 13 -6.86 4.22 23.46
C TRP A 13 -6.67 5.09 24.72
N PRO A 14 -7.34 6.22 24.88
CA PRO A 14 -7.31 6.99 26.13
C PRO A 14 -7.76 6.18 27.34
N ARG A 15 -8.83 5.39 27.20
CA ARG A 15 -9.31 4.50 28.26
C ARG A 15 -8.26 3.51 28.73
N ALA A 16 -7.44 2.98 27.81
CA ALA A 16 -6.39 2.04 28.17
C ALA A 16 -5.28 2.65 29.02
N VAL A 17 -5.17 3.97 29.08
CA VAL A 17 -4.23 4.71 29.95
C VAL A 17 -4.94 5.47 31.06
N GLY A 18 -6.19 5.10 31.37
CA GLY A 18 -6.93 5.63 32.52
C GLY A 18 -7.75 6.90 32.27
N ILE A 19 -7.76 7.43 31.04
CA ILE A 19 -8.59 8.60 30.69
C ILE A 19 -10.02 8.13 30.45
N LYS A 20 -10.97 8.64 31.24
CA LYS A 20 -12.37 8.18 31.23
C LYS A 20 -13.32 9.11 30.50
N ASP A 21 -12.99 10.39 30.43
CA ASP A 21 -13.84 11.46 29.93
C ASP A 21 -13.12 12.29 28.88
N ASP A 22 -13.83 13.21 28.25
CA ASP A 22 -13.33 14.21 27.31
C ASP A 22 -12.54 13.66 26.11
N PHE A 23 -13.20 12.73 25.39
CA PHE A 23 -12.60 12.13 24.18
C PHE A 23 -12.60 13.07 22.96
N ALA A 24 -13.30 14.21 23.04
CA ALA A 24 -13.45 15.13 21.91
C ALA A 24 -12.09 15.65 21.41
N ASP A 25 -11.18 15.99 22.32
CA ASP A 25 -9.84 16.48 21.98
C ASP A 25 -9.03 15.48 21.16
N TYR A 26 -9.17 14.19 21.43
CA TYR A 26 -8.51 13.14 20.65
C TYR A 26 -9.03 13.06 19.22
N TYR A 27 -10.33 13.27 19.01
CA TYR A 27 -10.91 13.34 17.67
C TYR A 27 -10.51 14.62 16.95
N TYR A 28 -10.51 15.78 17.63
CA TYR A 28 -10.04 17.05 17.07
C TYR A 28 -8.55 16.99 16.70
N PHE A 29 -7.73 16.33 17.48
CA PHE A 29 -6.32 16.10 17.17
C PHE A 29 -6.14 15.20 15.93
N LEU A 30 -6.90 14.11 15.82
CA LEU A 30 -6.75 13.15 14.73
C LEU A 30 -7.32 13.65 13.39
N GLN A 31 -8.32 14.52 13.41
CA GLN A 31 -8.94 15.03 12.20
C GLN A 31 -7.96 15.75 11.25
N PRO A 32 -7.15 16.72 11.68
CA PRO A 32 -6.15 17.35 10.82
C PRO A 32 -5.02 16.40 10.43
N LEU A 33 -4.65 15.46 11.32
CA LEU A 33 -3.65 14.45 11.01
C LEU A 33 -4.08 13.54 9.86
N GLY A 34 -5.36 13.16 9.80
CA GLY A 34 -5.91 12.37 8.71
C GLY A 34 -5.73 13.03 7.35
N ARG A 35 -5.88 14.35 7.27
CA ARG A 35 -5.64 15.14 6.05
C ARG A 35 -4.17 15.16 5.62
N LYS A 36 -3.24 15.03 6.58
CA LYS A 36 -1.78 15.02 6.36
C LYS A 36 -1.18 13.62 6.37
N SER A 37 -1.99 12.57 6.29
CA SER A 37 -1.53 11.18 6.44
C SER A 37 -0.37 10.80 5.51
N LYS A 38 -0.38 11.30 4.26
CA LYS A 38 0.70 11.05 3.30
C LYS A 38 2.00 11.74 3.70
N GLU A 39 1.94 12.98 4.18
CA GLU A 39 3.11 13.73 4.66
C GLU A 39 3.69 13.06 5.91
N LEU A 40 2.84 12.72 6.86
CA LEU A 40 3.26 12.00 8.07
C LEU A 40 3.91 10.66 7.76
N ALA A 41 3.37 9.92 6.80
CA ALA A 41 3.96 8.65 6.36
C ALA A 41 5.37 8.84 5.77
N LEU A 42 5.58 9.88 4.96
CA LEU A 42 6.91 10.18 4.40
C LEU A 42 7.89 10.62 5.49
N ARG A 43 7.46 11.43 6.45
CA ARG A 43 8.30 11.81 7.62
C ARG A 43 8.66 10.60 8.47
N LEU A 44 7.69 9.71 8.74
CA LEU A 44 7.94 8.44 9.40
C LEU A 44 8.95 7.60 8.62
N PHE A 45 8.78 7.50 7.31
CA PHE A 45 9.70 6.75 6.47
C PHE A 45 11.12 7.33 6.51
N THR A 46 11.27 8.66 6.47
CA THR A 46 12.59 9.31 6.63
C THR A 46 13.23 8.95 7.98
N LEU A 47 12.45 8.96 9.05
CA LEU A 47 12.94 8.53 10.38
C LEU A 47 13.41 7.08 10.37
N LEU A 48 12.63 6.17 9.75
CA LEU A 48 13.00 4.76 9.64
C LEU A 48 14.24 4.55 8.79
N LEU A 49 14.41 5.31 7.68
CA LEU A 49 15.60 5.27 6.82
C LEU A 49 16.87 5.58 7.61
N VAL A 50 16.80 6.56 8.49
CA VAL A 50 17.96 7.02 9.28
C VAL A 50 18.23 6.14 10.47
N ARG A 51 17.18 5.63 11.13
CA ARG A 51 17.31 4.99 12.44
C ARG A 51 17.31 3.45 12.41
N LEU A 52 16.66 2.84 11.41
CA LEU A 52 16.42 1.40 11.42
C LEU A 52 16.88 0.68 10.16
N ILE A 53 17.13 1.39 9.06
CA ILE A 53 17.56 0.74 7.82
C ILE A 53 19.07 0.81 7.67
N GLU A 54 19.70 -0.26 8.07
CA GLU A 54 21.11 -0.49 7.87
C GLU A 54 21.39 -0.93 6.41
N GLY A 55 22.62 -0.68 5.92
CA GLY A 55 23.04 -1.09 4.58
C GLY A 55 22.44 -0.25 3.44
N GLN A 56 22.75 -0.65 2.20
CA GLN A 56 22.46 0.12 0.98
C GLN A 56 21.11 -0.17 0.34
N ARG A 57 20.41 -1.21 0.78
CA ARG A 57 19.18 -1.67 0.16
C ARG A 57 17.98 -1.46 1.06
N VAL A 58 16.97 -0.77 0.53
CA VAL A 58 15.67 -0.58 1.20
C VAL A 58 14.65 -1.52 0.56
N LEU A 59 14.00 -2.34 1.37
CA LEU A 59 12.98 -3.28 0.92
C LEU A 59 11.59 -2.70 1.20
N LEU A 60 10.80 -2.55 0.16
CA LEU A 60 9.39 -2.14 0.24
C LEU A 60 8.50 -3.32 -0.12
N ALA A 61 7.37 -3.47 0.54
CA ALA A 61 6.34 -4.45 0.20
C ALA A 61 5.05 -3.76 -0.17
N VAL A 62 4.42 -4.22 -1.25
CA VAL A 62 3.11 -3.75 -1.71
C VAL A 62 2.12 -4.90 -1.69
N ASP A 63 0.96 -4.64 -1.12
CA ASP A 63 -0.16 -5.57 -1.11
C ASP A 63 -1.49 -4.83 -1.08
N ASP A 64 -2.61 -5.52 -1.30
CA ASP A 64 -3.93 -4.94 -1.10
C ASP A 64 -4.74 -5.74 -0.07
N SER A 65 -5.38 -5.00 0.82
CA SER A 65 -6.15 -5.58 1.92
C SER A 65 -7.60 -5.11 1.88
N PRO A 66 -8.56 -6.05 1.88
CA PRO A 66 -9.96 -5.73 2.02
C PRO A 66 -10.28 -5.39 3.48
N THR A 67 -11.20 -4.44 3.69
CA THR A 67 -11.71 -4.09 5.01
C THR A 67 -13.21 -4.03 4.97
N ARG A 68 -13.89 -4.90 5.71
CA ARG A 68 -15.36 -4.88 5.81
C ARG A 68 -15.88 -3.54 6.31
N ARG A 69 -17.00 -3.13 5.74
CA ARG A 69 -17.77 -1.99 6.18
C ARG A 69 -19.24 -2.39 6.35
N TYR A 70 -19.93 -1.63 7.16
CA TYR A 70 -21.35 -1.85 7.45
C TYR A 70 -22.11 -0.55 7.19
N GLY A 71 -23.30 -0.69 6.65
CA GLY A 71 -24.19 0.44 6.35
C GLY A 71 -24.10 0.95 4.91
N PRO A 72 -25.22 1.45 4.37
CA PRO A 72 -25.38 1.75 2.94
C PRO A 72 -24.70 3.07 2.51
N LYS A 73 -24.33 3.94 3.46
CA LYS A 73 -23.82 5.29 3.20
C LYS A 73 -22.29 5.42 3.35
N VAL A 74 -21.54 4.32 3.28
CA VAL A 74 -20.08 4.37 3.42
C VAL A 74 -19.45 4.74 2.08
N GLN A 75 -18.90 5.96 1.99
CA GLN A 75 -18.30 6.47 0.77
C GLN A 75 -17.14 5.57 0.29
N GLY A 76 -17.13 5.25 -1.01
CA GLY A 76 -16.09 4.45 -1.64
C GLY A 76 -16.12 2.96 -1.29
N ALA A 77 -17.07 2.51 -0.46
CA ALA A 77 -17.30 1.10 -0.20
C ALA A 77 -18.17 0.48 -1.30
N ASP A 78 -17.85 -0.77 -1.63
CA ASP A 78 -18.63 -1.57 -2.56
C ASP A 78 -18.38 -3.07 -2.32
N ILE A 79 -19.05 -3.92 -3.10
CA ILE A 79 -18.87 -5.37 -3.06
C ILE A 79 -17.58 -5.71 -3.83
N HIS A 80 -16.67 -6.38 -3.13
CA HIS A 80 -15.40 -6.86 -3.67
C HIS A 80 -15.29 -8.38 -3.53
N HIS A 81 -14.57 -9.00 -4.46
CA HIS A 81 -14.19 -10.40 -4.32
C HIS A 81 -13.21 -10.51 -3.14
N ASN A 82 -13.48 -11.47 -2.25
CA ASN A 82 -12.59 -11.82 -1.15
C ASN A 82 -11.63 -12.90 -1.64
N PRO A 83 -10.34 -12.61 -1.87
CA PRO A 83 -9.41 -13.58 -2.47
C PRO A 83 -9.05 -14.72 -1.51
N THR A 84 -9.22 -14.51 -0.22
CA THR A 84 -8.83 -15.48 0.81
C THR A 84 -9.91 -15.52 1.89
N PRO A 85 -11.13 -16.04 1.57
CA PRO A 85 -12.15 -16.16 2.59
C PRO A 85 -11.74 -17.19 3.64
N GLY A 86 -11.92 -16.85 4.91
CA GLY A 86 -11.84 -17.80 6.00
C GLY A 86 -13.01 -18.82 5.93
N PRO A 87 -12.99 -19.89 6.73
CA PRO A 87 -14.01 -20.93 6.69
C PRO A 87 -15.44 -20.43 6.89
N ALA A 88 -15.63 -19.34 7.62
CA ALA A 88 -16.92 -18.69 7.88
C ALA A 88 -17.18 -17.45 7.02
N GLU A 89 -16.30 -17.15 6.05
CA GLU A 89 -16.37 -15.92 5.27
C GLU A 89 -16.93 -16.17 3.87
N GLN A 90 -17.68 -15.18 3.39
CA GLN A 90 -18.25 -15.22 2.04
C GLN A 90 -17.20 -14.90 0.98
N LYS A 91 -17.40 -15.44 -0.22
CA LYS A 91 -16.62 -15.16 -1.44
C LYS A 91 -16.58 -13.67 -1.80
N PHE A 92 -17.58 -12.92 -1.37
CA PHE A 92 -17.67 -11.47 -1.59
C PHE A 92 -17.82 -10.75 -0.25
N LEU A 93 -17.24 -9.57 -0.16
CA LEU A 93 -17.39 -8.69 1.01
C LEU A 93 -17.79 -7.28 0.56
N TYR A 94 -18.66 -6.65 1.34
CA TYR A 94 -18.92 -5.22 1.22
C TYR A 94 -17.89 -4.45 2.04
N GLY A 95 -17.18 -3.51 1.40
CA GLY A 95 -16.16 -2.75 2.11
C GLY A 95 -15.22 -1.93 1.25
N HIS A 96 -14.05 -1.66 1.78
CA HIS A 96 -12.98 -0.95 1.12
C HIS A 96 -11.84 -1.89 0.73
N ILE A 97 -11.14 -1.54 -0.34
CA ILE A 97 -9.84 -2.12 -0.67
C ILE A 97 -8.76 -1.07 -0.45
N TRP A 98 -7.77 -1.41 0.35
CA TRP A 98 -6.62 -0.55 0.62
C TRP A 98 -5.39 -1.13 -0.07
N VAL A 99 -4.75 -0.32 -0.90
CA VAL A 99 -3.40 -0.63 -1.37
C VAL A 99 -2.43 -0.16 -0.30
N THR A 100 -1.69 -1.09 0.26
CA THR A 100 -0.77 -0.85 1.38
C THR A 100 0.67 -0.88 0.90
N LEU A 101 1.47 0.04 1.41
CA LEU A 101 2.92 0.04 1.27
C LEU A 101 3.55 -0.08 2.64
N SER A 102 4.42 -1.05 2.80
CA SER A 102 5.19 -1.29 4.02
C SER A 102 6.69 -1.27 3.73
N VAL A 103 7.48 -0.87 4.70
CA VAL A 103 8.94 -1.10 4.68
C VAL A 103 9.23 -2.40 5.42
N LEU A 104 10.09 -3.23 4.82
CA LEU A 104 10.53 -4.49 5.42
C LEU A 104 11.83 -4.25 6.18
N LEU A 105 11.84 -4.61 7.43
CA LEU A 105 12.99 -4.49 8.32
C LEU A 105 13.39 -5.85 8.88
N ARG A 106 14.67 -6.04 9.10
CA ARG A 106 15.18 -7.22 9.80
C ARG A 106 15.09 -7.00 11.31
N HIS A 107 14.49 -7.95 12.01
CA HIS A 107 14.39 -7.93 13.46
C HIS A 107 15.11 -9.15 14.04
N PRO A 108 15.93 -9.00 15.10
CA PRO A 108 16.75 -10.10 15.61
C PRO A 108 15.94 -11.33 16.04
N LEU A 109 14.76 -11.11 16.65
CA LEU A 109 13.90 -12.19 17.17
C LEU A 109 12.83 -12.62 16.16
N TRP A 110 12.24 -11.68 15.42
CA TRP A 110 11.08 -11.91 14.54
C TRP A 110 11.44 -11.99 13.06
N GLN A 111 12.73 -12.03 12.73
CA GLN A 111 13.26 -12.05 11.37
C GLN A 111 12.82 -10.84 10.55
N THR A 112 11.98 -11.01 9.54
CA THR A 112 11.50 -9.89 8.73
C THR A 112 10.14 -9.40 9.23
N ILE A 113 10.07 -8.13 9.55
CA ILE A 113 8.83 -7.45 9.92
C ILE A 113 8.48 -6.39 8.88
N GLY A 114 7.20 -6.25 8.58
CA GLY A 114 6.66 -5.20 7.73
C GLY A 114 6.09 -4.07 8.56
N LEU A 115 6.68 -2.88 8.47
CA LEU A 115 6.12 -1.68 9.09
C LEU A 115 5.26 -0.94 8.05
N PRO A 116 3.93 -0.80 8.27
CA PRO A 116 3.05 -0.12 7.34
C PRO A 116 3.36 1.38 7.30
N LEU A 117 3.51 1.90 6.08
CA LEU A 117 3.78 3.33 5.82
C LEU A 117 2.55 4.04 5.27
N LEU A 118 1.94 3.48 4.24
CA LEU A 118 0.84 4.08 3.52
C LEU A 118 -0.29 3.08 3.32
N GLY A 119 -1.52 3.53 3.53
CA GLY A 119 -2.73 2.88 3.07
C GLY A 119 -3.47 3.81 2.11
N LEU A 120 -3.63 3.40 0.86
CA LEU A 120 -4.28 4.17 -0.19
C LEU A 120 -5.61 3.52 -0.55
N LEU A 121 -6.71 4.24 -0.36
CA LEU A 121 -8.04 3.72 -0.69
C LEU A 121 -8.20 3.59 -2.20
N HIS A 122 -8.50 2.37 -2.66
CA HIS A 122 -8.90 2.12 -4.03
C HIS A 122 -10.43 2.17 -4.14
N VAL A 123 -10.93 3.06 -5.00
CA VAL A 123 -12.34 3.17 -5.34
C VAL A 123 -12.52 2.82 -6.81
N ARG A 124 -13.47 1.96 -7.15
CA ARG A 124 -13.71 1.56 -8.54
C ARG A 124 -14.21 2.75 -9.37
N ALA A 125 -13.91 2.75 -10.67
CA ALA A 125 -14.28 3.83 -11.59
C ALA A 125 -15.79 4.16 -11.52
N LYS A 126 -16.65 3.13 -11.48
CA LYS A 126 -18.11 3.29 -11.40
C LYS A 126 -18.59 3.94 -10.09
N ASP A 127 -17.80 3.85 -9.02
CA ASP A 127 -18.17 4.35 -7.70
C ASP A 127 -17.62 5.76 -7.44
N ILE A 128 -16.68 6.23 -8.25
CA ILE A 128 -16.15 7.60 -8.15
C ILE A 128 -17.28 8.64 -8.34
N ALA A 129 -18.20 8.40 -9.25
CA ALA A 129 -19.32 9.30 -9.47
C ALA A 129 -20.26 9.47 -8.28
N LYS A 130 -20.25 8.51 -7.34
CA LYS A 130 -21.04 8.53 -6.10
C LYS A 130 -20.38 9.36 -4.99
N ILE A 131 -19.11 9.72 -5.16
CA ILE A 131 -18.37 10.51 -4.18
C ILE A 131 -18.60 11.99 -4.49
N PRO A 132 -18.92 12.84 -3.49
CA PRO A 132 -19.12 14.27 -3.71
C PRO A 132 -17.91 14.91 -4.39
N LYS A 133 -18.16 15.70 -5.45
CA LYS A 133 -17.10 16.35 -6.27
C LYS A 133 -16.14 17.21 -5.46
N GLN A 134 -16.59 17.80 -4.36
CA GLN A 134 -15.77 18.61 -3.45
C GLN A 134 -14.56 17.85 -2.86
N HIS A 135 -14.57 16.51 -2.86
CA HIS A 135 -13.45 15.71 -2.40
C HIS A 135 -12.35 15.50 -3.44
N GLY A 136 -12.55 15.92 -4.69
CA GLY A 136 -11.56 15.87 -5.77
C GLY A 136 -11.06 14.45 -6.09
N TRP A 137 -11.87 13.42 -5.86
CA TRP A 137 -11.50 12.05 -6.13
C TRP A 137 -11.41 11.79 -7.63
N GLN A 138 -10.28 11.19 -8.03
CA GLN A 138 -10.05 10.70 -9.37
C GLN A 138 -9.81 9.19 -9.34
N PHE A 139 -10.29 8.51 -10.36
CA PHE A 139 -10.04 7.08 -10.49
C PHE A 139 -8.54 6.82 -10.66
N ARG A 140 -8.05 5.86 -9.88
CA ARG A 140 -6.72 5.26 -10.05
C ARG A 140 -6.84 3.76 -9.80
N SER A 141 -6.26 2.98 -10.69
CA SER A 141 -6.16 1.54 -10.50
C SER A 141 -5.25 1.21 -9.31
N LYS A 142 -5.37 0.00 -8.76
CA LYS A 142 -4.48 -0.49 -7.69
C LYS A 142 -3.00 -0.40 -8.08
N LEU A 143 -2.69 -0.72 -9.35
CA LEU A 143 -1.33 -0.66 -9.89
C LEU A 143 -0.77 0.78 -9.90
N GLU A 144 -1.59 1.76 -10.25
CA GLU A 144 -1.20 3.17 -10.24
C GLU A 144 -1.02 3.72 -8.81
N LEU A 145 -1.92 3.32 -7.89
CA LEU A 145 -1.78 3.67 -6.47
C LEU A 145 -0.48 3.13 -5.89
N ALA A 146 -0.22 1.84 -6.12
CA ALA A 146 0.99 1.16 -5.67
C ALA A 146 2.26 1.79 -6.25
N ARG A 147 2.28 1.98 -7.58
CA ARG A 147 3.38 2.66 -8.28
C ARG A 147 3.68 4.02 -7.69
N GLY A 148 2.64 4.86 -7.53
CA GLY A 148 2.80 6.19 -6.99
C GLY A 148 3.32 6.21 -5.55
N ALA A 149 2.93 5.22 -4.73
CA ALA A 149 3.44 5.07 -3.37
C ALA A 149 4.93 4.69 -3.36
N VAL A 150 5.32 3.69 -4.16
CA VAL A 150 6.72 3.23 -4.28
C VAL A 150 7.62 4.34 -4.79
N LEU A 151 7.23 5.06 -5.86
CA LEU A 151 8.03 6.14 -6.44
C LEU A 151 8.30 7.26 -5.45
N ARG A 152 7.31 7.68 -4.64
CA ARG A 152 7.51 8.71 -3.60
C ARG A 152 8.52 8.29 -2.53
N CYS A 153 8.46 7.03 -2.10
CA CYS A 153 9.44 6.51 -1.16
C CYS A 153 10.82 6.38 -1.80
N ALA A 154 10.88 5.99 -3.07
CA ALA A 154 12.13 5.85 -3.81
C ALA A 154 12.92 7.16 -3.94
N GLU A 155 12.24 8.29 -4.07
CA GLU A 155 12.88 9.61 -4.08
C GLU A 155 13.67 9.86 -2.77
N LEU A 156 13.04 9.59 -1.61
CA LEU A 156 13.71 9.73 -0.31
C LEU A 156 14.86 8.74 -0.14
N VAL A 157 14.70 7.51 -0.61
CA VAL A 157 15.75 6.48 -0.56
C VAL A 157 16.94 6.88 -1.41
N LYS A 158 16.70 7.42 -2.60
CA LYS A 158 17.73 7.91 -3.51
C LYS A 158 18.51 9.09 -2.91
N THR A 159 17.81 10.03 -2.27
CA THR A 159 18.45 11.15 -1.55
C THR A 159 19.34 10.65 -0.42
N ALA A 160 18.98 9.53 0.21
CA ALA A 160 19.82 8.87 1.22
C ALA A 160 20.96 8.02 0.64
N GLY A 161 21.19 8.04 -0.67
CA GLY A 161 22.25 7.28 -1.35
C GLY A 161 22.00 5.76 -1.38
N LYS A 162 20.76 5.31 -1.18
CA LYS A 162 20.38 3.89 -1.10
C LYS A 162 19.59 3.44 -2.33
N THR A 163 19.45 2.13 -2.50
CA THR A 163 18.68 1.48 -3.59
C THR A 163 17.38 0.91 -3.10
N VAL A 164 16.35 0.90 -3.98
CA VAL A 164 15.02 0.37 -3.66
C VAL A 164 14.80 -0.99 -4.32
N TRP A 165 14.35 -1.93 -3.52
CA TRP A 165 13.75 -3.18 -3.98
C TRP A 165 12.31 -3.25 -3.50
N THR A 166 11.41 -3.59 -4.40
CA THR A 166 9.97 -3.69 -4.09
C THR A 166 9.50 -5.12 -4.26
N VAL A 167 8.88 -5.66 -3.24
CA VAL A 167 8.25 -6.99 -3.26
C VAL A 167 6.75 -6.79 -3.44
N ALA A 168 6.15 -7.54 -4.35
CA ALA A 168 4.71 -7.52 -4.59
C ALA A 168 4.21 -8.90 -5.04
N ASP A 169 2.92 -9.17 -4.86
CA ASP A 169 2.34 -10.41 -5.35
C ASP A 169 2.21 -10.44 -6.89
N GLY A 170 1.79 -11.58 -7.45
CA GLY A 170 1.66 -11.75 -8.90
C GLY A 170 0.58 -10.87 -9.55
N ALA A 171 -0.37 -10.31 -8.78
CA ALA A 171 -1.37 -9.39 -9.31
C ALA A 171 -0.75 -8.05 -9.74
N TYR A 172 0.37 -7.68 -9.10
CA TYR A 172 1.14 -6.49 -9.43
C TYR A 172 2.19 -6.72 -10.54
N ALA A 173 2.47 -7.96 -10.94
CA ALA A 173 3.42 -8.30 -12.00
C ALA A 173 2.89 -7.94 -13.40
N ARG A 174 2.51 -6.68 -13.60
CA ARG A 174 1.93 -6.16 -14.84
C ARG A 174 2.63 -4.88 -15.29
N ARG A 175 2.64 -4.66 -16.61
CA ARG A 175 3.31 -3.53 -17.25
C ARG A 175 3.04 -2.16 -16.59
N PRO A 176 1.79 -1.77 -16.20
CA PRO A 176 1.52 -0.47 -15.58
C PRO A 176 2.24 -0.24 -14.25
N PHE A 177 2.61 -1.30 -13.55
CA PHE A 177 3.41 -1.24 -12.33
C PHE A 177 4.91 -1.44 -12.60
N LEU A 178 5.26 -2.50 -13.34
CA LEU A 178 6.65 -2.91 -13.54
C LEU A 178 7.45 -1.91 -14.38
N TRP A 179 6.89 -1.45 -15.50
CA TRP A 179 7.61 -0.62 -16.45
C TRP A 179 8.10 0.71 -15.86
N PRO A 180 7.24 1.51 -15.22
CA PRO A 180 7.67 2.78 -14.63
C PRO A 180 8.67 2.61 -13.47
N LEU A 181 8.59 1.52 -12.70
CA LEU A 181 9.54 1.24 -11.64
C LEU A 181 10.91 0.85 -12.20
N ARG A 182 10.92 0.02 -13.24
CA ARG A 182 12.16 -0.37 -13.94
C ARG A 182 12.88 0.84 -14.53
N THR A 183 12.16 1.74 -15.17
CA THR A 183 12.76 2.93 -15.81
C THR A 183 13.36 3.91 -14.80
N THR A 184 12.95 3.83 -13.53
CA THR A 184 13.52 4.61 -12.43
C THR A 184 14.61 3.86 -11.63
N GLY A 185 15.03 2.69 -12.10
CA GLY A 185 16.08 1.89 -11.47
C GLY A 185 15.64 1.09 -10.23
N ILE A 186 14.33 0.93 -10.04
CA ILE A 186 13.78 0.16 -8.92
C ILE A 186 13.69 -1.32 -9.33
N THR A 187 14.28 -2.19 -8.51
CA THR A 187 14.15 -3.64 -8.69
C THR A 187 12.82 -4.12 -8.12
N VAL A 188 12.04 -4.83 -8.92
CA VAL A 188 10.78 -5.45 -8.48
C VAL A 188 10.95 -6.96 -8.39
N VAL A 189 10.62 -7.51 -7.23
CA VAL A 189 10.56 -8.96 -6.96
C VAL A 189 9.10 -9.35 -6.83
N SER A 190 8.63 -10.22 -7.71
CA SER A 190 7.24 -10.67 -7.73
C SER A 190 7.12 -12.10 -8.20
N ARG A 191 6.08 -12.79 -7.78
CA ARG A 191 5.73 -14.11 -8.35
C ARG A 191 5.10 -13.88 -9.73
N LEU A 192 5.54 -14.68 -10.69
CA LEU A 192 4.82 -14.76 -11.97
C LEU A 192 3.52 -15.54 -11.77
N ARG A 193 2.49 -15.10 -12.45
CA ARG A 193 1.24 -15.85 -12.54
C ARG A 193 1.47 -17.12 -13.37
N LYS A 194 0.75 -18.20 -13.06
CA LYS A 194 0.85 -19.47 -13.82
C LYS A 194 0.48 -19.30 -15.29
N ASP A 195 -0.40 -18.33 -15.59
CA ASP A 195 -0.88 -17.97 -16.92
C ASP A 195 -0.07 -16.85 -17.60
N ALA A 196 1.12 -16.52 -17.08
CA ALA A 196 1.97 -15.50 -17.67
C ALA A 196 2.50 -15.95 -19.02
N ALA A 197 2.15 -15.23 -20.10
CA ALA A 197 2.70 -15.47 -21.44
C ALA A 197 4.15 -14.96 -21.50
N LEU A 198 5.09 -15.80 -21.09
CA LEU A 198 6.51 -15.53 -21.24
C LEU A 198 6.92 -15.82 -22.68
N ARG A 199 7.66 -14.91 -23.28
CA ARG A 199 8.25 -15.08 -24.61
C ARG A 199 9.76 -14.99 -24.50
N SER A 200 10.46 -15.75 -25.32
CA SER A 200 11.90 -15.60 -25.49
C SER A 200 12.23 -14.22 -26.07
N VAL A 201 13.43 -13.74 -25.75
CA VAL A 201 13.95 -12.53 -26.39
C VAL A 201 14.03 -12.79 -27.90
N PRO A 202 13.50 -11.89 -28.76
CA PRO A 202 13.62 -12.05 -30.20
C PRO A 202 15.09 -12.17 -30.59
N VAL A 203 15.44 -13.22 -31.36
CA VAL A 203 16.74 -13.30 -31.96
C VAL A 203 16.85 -12.18 -32.99
N PRO A 204 17.91 -11.37 -33.00
CA PRO A 204 18.09 -10.34 -34.02
C PRO A 204 17.97 -11.00 -35.41
N ALA A 205 17.15 -10.44 -36.27
CA ALA A 205 17.03 -10.89 -37.63
C ALA A 205 18.40 -10.83 -38.29
N GLN A 206 18.91 -11.98 -38.79
CA GLN A 206 20.11 -11.96 -39.61
C GLN A 206 19.80 -11.09 -40.83
N THR A 207 20.53 -10.03 -41.00
CA THR A 207 20.47 -9.20 -42.19
C THR A 207 20.87 -10.09 -43.35
N LYS A 208 19.90 -10.47 -44.19
CA LYS A 208 20.22 -11.09 -45.48
C LYS A 208 21.15 -10.15 -46.23
N GLN A 209 22.42 -10.45 -46.33
CA GLN A 209 23.29 -9.82 -47.31
C GLN A 209 22.65 -10.07 -48.68
N ARG A 210 22.20 -8.99 -49.32
CA ARG A 210 21.88 -9.04 -50.74
C ARG A 210 23.21 -9.25 -51.49
N GLY A 211 23.38 -10.44 -52.05
CA GLY A 211 24.42 -10.68 -53.07
C GLY A 211 24.07 -9.96 -54.36
#